data_bb73963e58611eb922e3d2dddfd88e97
#
_entry.id   bb73963e58611eb922e3d2dddfd88e97
#
_cell.length_a   1.000
_cell.length_b   1.000
_cell.length_c   1.000
_cell.angle_alpha   90.00
_cell.angle_beta   90.00
_cell.angle_gamma   90.00
#
_symmetry.space_group_name_H-M   'P 1'
#
loop_
_entity.id
_entity.type
_entity.pdbx_description
1 polymer ?
#
loop_
_entity_poly.entity_id
_entity_poly.type
_entity_poly.pdbx_seq_one_letter_code
_entity_poly.pdbx_strand_id
1 'polypeptide(L)'
;MSRMRQIIAEHMKRSLDTAAHIYLMSECDVSGMVEYVAQGKDSFQQREGFELTYTPFFILAAVKAIRDYPIFNASLDGTTIRHHRNINIGLAVALEEGLMVPVIPKCEELNFLGICRNTRNLAQRVKSGNISADELQGSTFCISNYGVFGNIFGTPIINQPNVAILGVGAVKKKPVVRVTEYGDAIVVRSM
;
A
#
# COMPACT_ATOMS: atom_id res chain seq x y z
N MET A 1 -28.94 1.86 1.10
CA MET A 1 -27.50 1.67 0.84
C MET A 1 -27.20 2.20 -0.56
N SER A 2 -26.17 3.02 -0.74
CA SER A 2 -25.81 3.55 -2.08
C SER A 2 -25.38 2.43 -3.03
N ARG A 3 -25.51 2.64 -4.35
CA ARG A 3 -25.13 1.66 -5.38
C ARG A 3 -23.63 1.31 -5.27
N MET A 4 -22.79 2.29 -4.99
CA MET A 4 -21.35 2.08 -4.77
C MET A 4 -21.10 1.09 -3.62
N ARG A 5 -21.74 1.28 -2.47
CA ARG A 5 -21.60 0.36 -1.32
C ARG A 5 -22.08 -1.05 -1.61
N GLN A 6 -23.13 -1.19 -2.43
CA GLN A 6 -23.61 -2.51 -2.87
C GLN A 6 -22.56 -3.23 -3.71
N ILE A 7 -22.00 -2.55 -4.71
CA ILE A 7 -20.95 -3.11 -5.57
C ILE A 7 -19.70 -3.50 -4.77
N ILE A 8 -19.26 -2.65 -3.83
CA ILE A 8 -18.14 -2.95 -2.94
C ILE A 8 -18.43 -4.20 -2.10
N ALA A 9 -19.62 -4.28 -1.49
CA ALA A 9 -20.00 -5.41 -0.65
C ALA A 9 -20.04 -6.72 -1.44
N GLU A 10 -20.64 -6.73 -2.62
CA GLU A 10 -20.69 -7.88 -3.52
C GLU A 10 -19.27 -8.32 -3.96
N HIS A 11 -18.42 -7.36 -4.30
CA HIS A 11 -17.05 -7.65 -4.71
C HIS A 11 -16.20 -8.23 -3.55
N MET A 12 -16.32 -7.66 -2.36
CA MET A 12 -15.59 -8.16 -1.19
C MET A 12 -16.11 -9.52 -0.72
N LYS A 13 -17.43 -9.75 -0.75
CA LYS A 13 -18.01 -11.06 -0.44
C LYS A 13 -17.52 -12.12 -1.44
N ARG A 14 -17.58 -11.83 -2.73
CA ARG A 14 -17.04 -12.72 -3.77
C ARG A 14 -15.56 -13.03 -3.55
N SER A 15 -14.77 -12.04 -3.12
CA SER A 15 -13.34 -12.27 -2.82
C SER A 15 -13.16 -13.27 -1.67
N LEU A 16 -13.94 -13.15 -0.60
CA LEU A 16 -13.90 -14.09 0.52
C LEU A 16 -14.35 -15.49 0.12
N ASP A 17 -15.35 -15.60 -0.75
CA ASP A 17 -15.83 -16.89 -1.26
C ASP A 17 -14.85 -17.55 -2.25
N THR A 18 -14.01 -16.75 -2.93
CA THR A 18 -13.07 -17.22 -3.95
C THR A 18 -11.71 -17.60 -3.38
N ALA A 19 -11.21 -16.84 -2.41
CA ALA A 19 -9.84 -16.96 -1.90
C ALA A 19 -9.82 -17.34 -0.41
N ALA A 20 -9.01 -18.35 -0.07
CA ALA A 20 -8.69 -18.68 1.32
C ALA A 20 -7.69 -17.65 1.87
N HIS A 21 -8.20 -16.66 2.61
CA HIS A 21 -7.36 -15.60 3.15
C HIS A 21 -6.51 -16.10 4.32
N ILE A 22 -5.21 -15.79 4.26
CA ILE A 22 -4.26 -15.98 5.36
C ILE A 22 -3.67 -14.60 5.70
N TYR A 23 -3.56 -14.30 6.99
CA TYR A 23 -3.04 -13.03 7.48
C TYR A 23 -1.69 -13.24 8.16
N LEU A 24 -0.66 -12.59 7.65
CA LEU A 24 0.66 -12.53 8.26
C LEU A 24 0.90 -11.11 8.75
N MET A 25 1.37 -10.98 9.99
CA MET A 25 1.69 -9.68 10.58
C MET A 25 3.14 -9.68 11.03
N SER A 26 3.84 -8.61 10.68
CA SER A 26 5.24 -8.41 11.07
C SER A 26 5.46 -6.94 11.45
N GLU A 27 6.33 -6.71 12.41
CA GLU A 27 6.80 -5.38 12.74
C GLU A 27 8.14 -5.13 12.05
N CYS A 28 8.29 -3.96 11.46
CA CYS A 28 9.52 -3.54 10.79
C CYS A 28 10.07 -2.27 11.42
N ASP A 29 11.38 -2.20 11.65
CA ASP A 29 12.05 -0.94 12.02
C ASP A 29 12.10 -0.02 10.80
N VAL A 30 11.32 1.05 10.87
CA VAL A 30 11.22 2.10 9.84
C VAL A 30 11.86 3.41 10.28
N SER A 31 12.71 3.38 11.32
CA SER A 31 13.36 4.58 11.87
C SER A 31 14.10 5.37 10.81
N GLY A 32 14.87 4.70 9.92
CA GLY A 32 15.57 5.37 8.82
C GLY A 32 14.62 6.08 7.84
N MET A 33 13.47 5.49 7.53
CA MET A 33 12.44 6.13 6.71
C MET A 33 11.86 7.38 7.40
N VAL A 34 11.56 7.26 8.70
CA VAL A 34 11.01 8.39 9.50
C VAL A 34 12.01 9.53 9.56
N GLU A 35 13.29 9.25 9.82
CA GLU A 35 14.38 10.24 9.84
C GLU A 35 14.55 10.90 8.46
N TYR A 36 14.55 10.12 7.39
CA TYR A 36 14.65 10.65 6.03
C TYR A 36 13.51 11.62 5.70
N VAL A 37 12.26 11.24 6.04
CA VAL A 37 11.09 12.11 5.83
C VAL A 37 11.19 13.36 6.69
N ALA A 38 11.58 13.25 7.96
CA ALA A 38 11.71 14.38 8.86
C ALA A 38 12.75 15.40 8.39
N GLN A 39 13.90 14.93 7.91
CA GLN A 39 14.98 15.79 7.39
C GLN A 39 14.66 16.40 6.02
N GLY A 40 13.95 15.66 5.17
CA GLY A 40 13.65 16.06 3.80
C GLY A 40 12.35 16.83 3.60
N LYS A 41 11.48 16.89 4.61
CA LYS A 41 10.09 17.37 4.48
C LYS A 41 10.01 18.77 3.86
N ASP A 42 10.71 19.74 4.42
CA ASP A 42 10.59 21.15 4.02
C ASP A 42 11.17 21.38 2.61
N SER A 43 12.35 20.83 2.33
CA SER A 43 12.96 20.94 1.01
C SER A 43 12.17 20.25 -0.08
N PHE A 44 11.56 19.10 0.24
CA PHE A 44 10.68 18.37 -0.67
C PHE A 44 9.40 19.18 -0.95
N GLN A 45 8.76 19.72 0.10
CA GLN A 45 7.58 20.57 -0.02
C GLN A 45 7.84 21.81 -0.88
N GLN A 46 8.99 22.48 -0.68
CA GLN A 46 9.36 23.65 -1.47
C GLN A 46 9.56 23.31 -2.95
N ARG A 47 10.18 22.17 -3.24
CA ARG A 47 10.49 21.77 -4.62
C ARG A 47 9.29 21.17 -5.35
N GLU A 48 8.50 20.34 -4.68
CA GLU A 48 7.43 19.55 -5.31
C GLU A 48 6.03 20.13 -5.08
N GLY A 49 5.86 21.05 -4.13
CA GLY A 49 4.56 21.66 -3.80
C GLY A 49 3.63 20.78 -2.97
N PHE A 50 4.10 19.64 -2.45
CA PHE A 50 3.32 18.74 -1.60
C PHE A 50 4.22 18.02 -0.58
N GLU A 51 3.59 17.52 0.49
CA GLU A 51 4.30 16.84 1.58
C GLU A 51 4.81 15.45 1.17
N LEU A 52 6.02 15.11 1.62
CA LEU A 52 6.56 13.76 1.56
C LEU A 52 5.87 12.90 2.63
N THR A 53 5.25 11.79 2.20
CA THR A 53 4.55 10.84 3.08
C THR A 53 5.21 9.47 3.07
N TYR A 54 4.81 8.57 3.98
CA TYR A 54 5.39 7.23 4.07
C TYR A 54 4.90 6.26 2.97
N THR A 55 3.69 6.46 2.44
CA THR A 55 3.09 5.52 1.47
C THR A 55 3.97 5.24 0.24
N PRO A 56 4.65 6.21 -0.39
CA PRO A 56 5.55 5.95 -1.51
C PRO A 56 6.71 5.00 -1.20
N PHE A 57 7.23 5.00 0.03
CA PHE A 57 8.28 4.07 0.45
C PHE A 57 7.78 2.63 0.49
N PHE A 58 6.56 2.41 1.00
CA PHE A 58 5.94 1.09 1.00
C PHE A 58 5.62 0.60 -0.41
N ILE A 59 5.20 1.50 -1.31
CA ILE A 59 5.01 1.15 -2.73
C ILE A 59 6.35 0.71 -3.35
N LEU A 60 7.42 1.48 -3.15
CA LEU A 60 8.75 1.14 -3.68
C LEU A 60 9.25 -0.21 -3.13
N ALA A 61 9.08 -0.44 -1.82
CA ALA A 61 9.47 -1.69 -1.17
C ALA A 61 8.66 -2.88 -1.72
N ALA A 62 7.35 -2.70 -1.91
CA ALA A 62 6.48 -3.73 -2.50
C ALA A 62 6.89 -4.05 -3.94
N VAL A 63 7.15 -3.04 -4.78
CA VAL A 63 7.62 -3.23 -6.15
C VAL A 63 8.94 -4.01 -6.19
N LYS A 64 9.87 -3.69 -5.29
CA LYS A 64 11.14 -4.42 -5.19
C LYS A 64 10.90 -5.89 -4.78
N ALA A 65 10.09 -6.12 -3.75
CA ALA A 65 9.75 -7.46 -3.29
C ALA A 65 9.04 -8.30 -4.37
N ILE A 66 8.14 -7.69 -5.13
CA ILE A 66 7.43 -8.36 -6.23
C ILE A 66 8.39 -8.74 -7.36
N ARG A 67 9.44 -7.94 -7.64
CA ARG A 67 10.49 -8.31 -8.60
C ARG A 67 11.28 -9.54 -8.16
N ASP A 68 11.57 -9.63 -6.85
CA ASP A 68 12.29 -10.77 -6.27
C ASP A 68 11.38 -12.03 -6.18
N TYR A 69 10.07 -11.82 -6.01
CA TYR A 69 9.05 -12.87 -5.87
C TYR A 69 7.88 -12.66 -6.84
N PRO A 70 8.04 -12.94 -8.15
CA PRO A 70 7.03 -12.62 -9.19
C PRO A 70 5.69 -13.32 -9.02
N ILE A 71 5.60 -14.36 -8.19
CA ILE A 71 4.33 -15.05 -7.89
C ILE A 71 3.30 -14.09 -7.26
N PHE A 72 3.73 -13.04 -6.56
CA PHE A 72 2.84 -12.02 -6.01
C PHE A 72 2.30 -11.05 -7.07
N ASN A 73 2.84 -11.08 -8.31
CA ASN A 73 2.34 -10.34 -9.46
C ASN A 73 1.57 -11.25 -10.42
N ALA A 74 0.73 -12.10 -9.88
CA ALA A 74 -0.05 -13.07 -10.63
C ALA A 74 -1.54 -12.99 -10.28
N SER A 75 -2.35 -13.65 -11.07
CA SER A 75 -3.76 -13.93 -10.80
C SER A 75 -4.05 -15.40 -11.05
N LEU A 76 -5.07 -15.94 -10.38
CA LEU A 76 -5.53 -17.29 -10.53
C LEU A 76 -6.83 -17.31 -11.35
N ASP A 77 -6.85 -18.10 -12.43
CA ASP A 77 -8.02 -18.33 -13.27
C ASP A 77 -8.30 -19.83 -13.31
N GLY A 78 -9.25 -20.30 -12.50
CA GLY A 78 -9.44 -21.71 -12.23
C GLY A 78 -8.19 -22.33 -11.60
N THR A 79 -7.48 -23.18 -12.34
CA THR A 79 -6.21 -23.81 -11.95
C THR A 79 -4.99 -23.19 -12.63
N THR A 80 -5.20 -22.16 -13.46
CA THR A 80 -4.12 -21.54 -14.24
C THR A 80 -3.61 -20.29 -13.54
N ILE A 81 -2.30 -20.25 -13.28
CA ILE A 81 -1.62 -19.06 -12.75
C ILE A 81 -1.20 -18.19 -13.93
N ARG A 82 -1.68 -16.95 -13.95
CA ARG A 82 -1.34 -15.95 -14.94
C ARG A 82 -0.37 -14.93 -14.32
N HIS A 83 0.88 -14.92 -14.75
CA HIS A 83 1.86 -13.92 -14.36
C HIS A 83 1.68 -12.63 -15.15
N HIS A 84 1.62 -11.51 -14.46
CA HIS A 84 1.55 -10.20 -15.08
C HIS A 84 2.96 -9.67 -15.37
N ARG A 85 3.12 -9.03 -16.54
CA ARG A 85 4.41 -8.41 -16.92
C ARG A 85 4.66 -7.12 -16.12
N ASN A 86 3.65 -6.25 -16.07
CA ASN A 86 3.76 -4.96 -15.41
C ASN A 86 3.29 -5.06 -13.96
N ILE A 87 3.90 -4.28 -13.08
CA ILE A 87 3.51 -4.16 -11.66
C ILE A 87 2.62 -2.94 -11.52
N ASN A 88 1.32 -3.18 -11.42
CA ASN A 88 0.30 -2.14 -11.29
C ASN A 88 -0.20 -2.11 -9.84
N ILE A 89 0.12 -1.07 -9.10
CA ILE A 89 -0.22 -0.99 -7.68
C ILE A 89 -1.57 -0.29 -7.49
N GLY A 90 -2.55 -1.04 -6.99
CA GLY A 90 -3.81 -0.48 -6.49
C GLY A 90 -3.60 0.14 -5.11
N LEU A 91 -3.93 1.42 -4.97
CA LEU A 91 -3.79 2.14 -3.70
C LEU A 91 -5.17 2.39 -3.09
N ALA A 92 -5.44 1.81 -1.93
CA ALA A 92 -6.70 2.03 -1.23
C ALA A 92 -6.79 3.48 -0.70
N VAL A 93 -7.77 4.25 -1.19
CA VAL A 93 -8.04 5.63 -0.78
C VAL A 93 -9.42 5.69 -0.14
N ALA A 94 -9.45 6.07 1.13
CA ALA A 94 -10.71 6.23 1.87
C ALA A 94 -11.44 7.51 1.45
N LEU A 95 -12.75 7.40 1.33
CA LEU A 95 -13.71 8.48 1.10
C LEU A 95 -14.76 8.45 2.21
N GLU A 96 -15.52 9.54 2.37
CA GLU A 96 -16.65 9.59 3.32
C GLU A 96 -17.70 8.51 3.02
N GLU A 97 -17.97 8.25 1.75
CA GLU A 97 -18.96 7.29 1.31
C GLU A 97 -18.44 5.86 1.12
N GLY A 98 -17.14 5.62 1.23
CA GLY A 98 -16.57 4.29 1.01
C GLY A 98 -15.07 4.30 0.74
N LEU A 99 -14.63 3.38 -0.12
CA LEU A 99 -13.24 3.18 -0.49
C LEU A 99 -13.12 3.06 -2.01
N MET A 100 -12.16 3.72 -2.60
CA MET A 100 -11.74 3.49 -3.99
C MET A 100 -10.30 3.01 -4.06
N VAL A 101 -9.99 2.21 -5.09
CA VAL A 101 -8.66 1.63 -5.28
C VAL A 101 -8.14 2.04 -6.66
N PRO A 102 -7.71 3.31 -6.84
CA PRO A 102 -7.07 3.72 -8.08
C PRO A 102 -5.74 2.99 -8.27
N VAL A 103 -5.31 2.89 -9.53
CA VAL A 103 -4.15 2.11 -9.94
C VAL A 103 -3.02 3.01 -10.42
N ILE A 104 -1.83 2.81 -9.88
CA ILE A 104 -0.59 3.36 -10.41
C ILE A 104 -0.03 2.31 -11.38
N PRO A 105 -0.07 2.53 -12.68
CA PRO A 105 0.41 1.56 -13.65
C PRO A 105 1.94 1.55 -13.71
N LYS A 106 2.51 0.39 -14.05
CA LYS A 106 3.94 0.20 -14.35
C LYS A 106 4.87 0.80 -13.30
N CYS A 107 4.60 0.51 -12.03
CA CYS A 107 5.40 1.02 -10.91
C CYS A 107 6.87 0.59 -11.00
N GLU A 108 7.16 -0.49 -11.70
CA GLU A 108 8.53 -0.96 -11.99
C GLU A 108 9.35 -0.01 -12.86
N GLU A 109 8.71 0.86 -13.64
CA GLU A 109 9.36 1.85 -14.51
C GLU A 109 9.54 3.21 -13.80
N LEU A 110 8.89 3.41 -12.64
CA LEU A 110 8.90 4.67 -11.92
C LEU A 110 10.08 4.76 -10.94
N ASN A 111 10.71 5.93 -10.90
CA ASN A 111 11.60 6.28 -9.80
C ASN A 111 10.78 6.72 -8.57
N PHE A 112 11.46 6.89 -7.42
CA PHE A 112 10.79 7.27 -6.17
C PHE A 112 9.94 8.54 -6.29
N LEU A 113 10.46 9.56 -6.97
CA LEU A 113 9.74 10.83 -7.17
C LEU A 113 8.49 10.63 -8.05
N GLY A 114 8.58 9.81 -9.09
CA GLY A 114 7.45 9.41 -9.92
C GLY A 114 6.35 8.72 -9.11
N ILE A 115 6.73 7.82 -8.19
CA ILE A 115 5.80 7.18 -7.27
C ILE A 115 5.14 8.22 -6.34
N CYS A 116 5.91 9.14 -5.76
CA CYS A 116 5.37 10.21 -4.92
C CYS A 116 4.32 11.07 -5.64
N ARG A 117 4.64 11.51 -6.86
CA ARG A 117 3.74 12.35 -7.69
C ARG A 117 2.47 11.59 -8.08
N ASN A 118 2.59 10.34 -8.52
CA ASN A 118 1.44 9.51 -8.86
C ASN A 118 0.55 9.24 -7.65
N THR A 119 1.13 8.86 -6.52
CA THR A 119 0.40 8.64 -5.26
C THR A 119 -0.40 9.88 -4.86
N ARG A 120 0.22 11.06 -4.90
CA ARG A 120 -0.42 12.33 -4.56
C ARG A 120 -1.54 12.69 -5.54
N ASN A 121 -1.25 12.61 -6.83
CA ASN A 121 -2.21 12.95 -7.90
C ASN A 121 -3.47 12.07 -7.81
N LEU A 122 -3.30 10.75 -7.74
CA LEU A 122 -4.43 9.82 -7.65
C LEU A 122 -5.26 10.04 -6.39
N ALA A 123 -4.61 10.22 -5.23
CA ALA A 123 -5.34 10.49 -3.99
C ALA A 123 -6.15 11.78 -4.04
N GLN A 124 -5.63 12.84 -4.66
CA GLN A 124 -6.37 14.10 -4.85
C GLN A 124 -7.55 13.93 -5.81
N ARG A 125 -7.35 13.25 -6.95
CA ARG A 125 -8.36 13.06 -7.97
C ARG A 125 -9.50 12.18 -7.46
N VAL A 126 -9.21 11.14 -6.69
CA VAL A 126 -10.24 10.33 -6.02
C VAL A 126 -11.06 11.19 -5.05
N LYS A 127 -10.41 12.00 -4.21
CA LYS A 127 -11.10 12.88 -3.25
C LYS A 127 -11.95 13.97 -3.89
N SER A 128 -11.54 14.45 -5.08
CA SER A 128 -12.30 15.44 -5.85
C SER A 128 -13.35 14.83 -6.80
N GLY A 129 -13.46 13.49 -6.84
CA GLY A 129 -14.38 12.80 -7.74
C GLY A 129 -13.95 12.78 -9.21
N ASN A 130 -12.70 13.18 -9.51
CA ASN A 130 -12.16 13.28 -10.86
C ASN A 130 -11.33 12.05 -11.23
N ILE A 131 -11.87 10.85 -11.03
CA ILE A 131 -11.23 9.58 -11.39
C ILE A 131 -12.09 8.85 -12.42
N SER A 132 -11.47 8.29 -13.46
CA SER A 132 -12.17 7.49 -14.45
C SER A 132 -12.31 6.03 -14.01
N ALA A 133 -13.29 5.32 -14.59
CA ALA A 133 -13.49 3.91 -14.29
C ALA A 133 -12.28 3.04 -14.72
N ASP A 134 -11.58 3.43 -15.77
CA ASP A 134 -10.40 2.70 -16.26
C ASP A 134 -9.23 2.78 -15.26
N GLU A 135 -9.11 3.89 -14.52
CA GLU A 135 -8.06 4.06 -13.51
C GLU A 135 -8.31 3.27 -12.22
N LEU A 136 -9.48 2.68 -12.08
CA LEU A 136 -9.84 1.80 -10.97
C LEU A 136 -9.64 0.31 -11.30
N GLN A 137 -9.13 -0.01 -12.48
CA GLN A 137 -8.99 -1.38 -12.97
C GLN A 137 -7.55 -1.73 -13.28
N GLY A 138 -7.26 -3.04 -13.35
CA GLY A 138 -5.96 -3.54 -13.80
C GLY A 138 -4.86 -3.50 -12.75
N SER A 139 -5.20 -3.38 -11.46
CA SER A 139 -4.22 -3.61 -10.39
C SER A 139 -3.75 -5.06 -10.38
N THR A 140 -2.47 -5.28 -10.14
CA THR A 140 -1.87 -6.61 -10.00
C THR A 140 -1.45 -6.91 -8.55
N PHE A 141 -1.36 -5.88 -7.74
CA PHE A 141 -1.12 -5.93 -6.30
C PHE A 141 -1.75 -4.72 -5.64
N CYS A 142 -2.24 -4.85 -4.42
CA CYS A 142 -2.87 -3.74 -3.70
C CYS A 142 -2.12 -3.38 -2.41
N ILE A 143 -2.19 -2.09 -2.07
CA ILE A 143 -1.70 -1.56 -0.79
C ILE A 143 -2.84 -0.81 -0.10
N SER A 144 -3.09 -1.16 1.16
CA SER A 144 -4.05 -0.48 2.03
C SER A 144 -3.33 0.11 3.23
N ASN A 145 -3.30 1.43 3.34
CA ASN A 145 -2.68 2.12 4.47
C ASN A 145 -3.76 2.57 5.46
N TYR A 146 -4.00 1.75 6.48
CA TYR A 146 -4.90 2.07 7.58
C TYR A 146 -4.19 2.72 8.77
N GLY A 147 -2.86 2.82 8.71
CA GLY A 147 -2.05 3.55 9.68
C GLY A 147 -2.37 5.04 9.75
N VAL A 148 -2.89 5.61 8.68
CA VAL A 148 -3.38 7.01 8.65
C VAL A 148 -4.53 7.27 9.64
N PHE A 149 -5.25 6.23 10.05
CA PHE A 149 -6.30 6.27 11.07
C PHE A 149 -5.78 5.91 12.48
N GLY A 150 -4.48 5.70 12.64
CA GLY A 150 -3.86 5.30 13.90
C GLY A 150 -3.93 3.80 14.20
N ASN A 151 -4.48 2.98 13.32
CA ASN A 151 -4.59 1.53 13.49
C ASN A 151 -3.23 0.86 13.34
N ILE A 152 -2.89 -0.05 14.25
CA ILE A 152 -1.61 -0.78 14.24
C ILE A 152 -1.66 -1.93 13.25
N PHE A 153 -2.79 -2.64 13.18
CA PHE A 153 -3.01 -3.73 12.25
C PHE A 153 -4.44 -3.71 11.71
N GLY A 154 -4.65 -4.45 10.64
CA GLY A 154 -5.94 -4.69 10.02
C GLY A 154 -5.90 -5.97 9.20
N THR A 155 -7.07 -6.45 8.80
CA THR A 155 -7.24 -7.65 7.97
C THR A 155 -7.90 -7.26 6.64
N PRO A 156 -7.15 -6.62 5.73
CA PRO A 156 -7.73 -6.19 4.46
C PRO A 156 -8.13 -7.40 3.61
N ILE A 157 -9.28 -7.30 2.95
CA ILE A 157 -9.75 -8.30 2.01
C ILE A 157 -9.01 -8.08 0.67
N ILE A 158 -8.57 -9.17 0.05
CA ILE A 158 -7.87 -9.12 -1.24
C ILE A 158 -8.81 -8.57 -2.31
N ASN A 159 -8.33 -7.60 -3.07
CA ASN A 159 -9.05 -7.06 -4.22
C ASN A 159 -8.83 -7.96 -5.43
N GLN A 160 -9.80 -8.83 -5.71
CA GLN A 160 -9.72 -9.74 -6.85
C GLN A 160 -9.50 -9.00 -8.18
N PRO A 161 -8.70 -9.55 -9.13
CA PRO A 161 -8.11 -10.90 -9.15
C PRO A 161 -6.70 -11.00 -8.54
N ASN A 162 -6.27 -10.03 -7.74
CA ASN A 162 -4.95 -10.05 -7.09
C ASN A 162 -4.85 -11.24 -6.14
N VAL A 163 -3.63 -11.73 -5.91
CA VAL A 163 -3.36 -12.85 -5.00
C VAL A 163 -2.98 -12.41 -3.59
N ALA A 164 -2.66 -11.12 -3.42
CA ALA A 164 -2.27 -10.56 -2.13
C ALA A 164 -2.58 -9.06 -2.02
N ILE A 165 -2.58 -8.57 -0.78
CA ILE A 165 -2.70 -7.16 -0.43
C ILE A 165 -1.76 -6.85 0.73
N LEU A 166 -0.99 -5.77 0.62
CA LEU A 166 -0.16 -5.26 1.72
C LEU A 166 -0.97 -4.28 2.57
N GLY A 167 -1.12 -4.63 3.84
CA GLY A 167 -1.64 -3.71 4.86
C GLY A 167 -0.51 -2.93 5.52
N VAL A 168 -0.65 -1.62 5.63
CA VAL A 168 0.32 -0.75 6.31
C VAL A 168 -0.33 -0.16 7.55
N GLY A 169 0.23 -0.48 8.71
CA GLY A 169 -0.19 0.04 10.01
C GLY A 169 0.43 1.40 10.35
N ALA A 170 0.03 1.94 11.50
CA ALA A 170 0.54 3.20 12.00
C ALA A 170 2.00 3.07 12.47
N VAL A 171 2.85 3.96 12.00
CA VAL A 171 4.22 4.08 12.50
C VAL A 171 4.19 4.67 13.92
N LYS A 172 4.72 3.93 14.89
CA LYS A 172 4.76 4.34 16.31
C LYS A 172 6.14 4.10 16.91
N LYS A 173 6.54 4.97 17.83
CA LYS A 173 7.74 4.73 18.64
C LYS A 173 7.48 3.61 19.62
N LYS A 174 8.37 2.59 19.63
CA LYS A 174 8.32 1.46 20.54
C LYS A 174 9.69 1.18 21.15
N PRO A 175 9.76 0.71 22.41
CA PRO A 175 10.97 0.12 22.93
C PRO A 175 11.21 -1.24 22.25
N VAL A 176 12.42 -1.44 21.74
CA VAL A 176 12.84 -2.71 21.15
C VAL A 176 14.18 -3.14 21.73
N VAL A 177 14.40 -4.44 21.82
CA VAL A 177 15.68 -4.98 22.27
C VAL A 177 16.64 -4.97 21.09
N ARG A 178 17.83 -4.40 21.30
CA ARG A 178 18.97 -4.45 20.39
C ARG A 178 20.08 -5.26 21.02
N VAL A 179 20.45 -6.34 20.37
CA VAL A 179 21.62 -7.13 20.78
C VAL A 179 22.88 -6.35 20.43
N THR A 180 23.74 -6.14 21.42
CA THR A 180 25.05 -5.48 21.25
C THR A 180 26.17 -6.41 21.75
N GLU A 181 27.41 -6.07 21.51
CA GLU A 181 28.58 -6.81 22.02
C GLU A 181 28.68 -6.81 23.55
N TYR A 182 28.00 -5.87 24.24
CA TYR A 182 27.95 -5.76 25.69
C TYR A 182 26.66 -6.33 26.31
N GLY A 183 25.81 -7.00 25.49
CA GLY A 183 24.53 -7.56 25.90
C GLY A 183 23.34 -6.82 25.31
N ASP A 184 22.17 -7.13 25.80
CA ASP A 184 20.91 -6.57 25.31
C ASP A 184 20.69 -5.15 25.84
N ALA A 185 20.37 -4.23 24.92
CA ALA A 185 20.01 -2.85 25.22
C ALA A 185 18.58 -2.53 24.75
N ILE A 186 17.82 -1.81 25.56
CA ILE A 186 16.51 -1.29 25.15
C ILE A 186 16.73 0.04 24.43
N VAL A 187 16.27 0.11 23.18
CA VAL A 187 16.32 1.32 22.35
C VAL A 187 14.94 1.69 21.84
N VAL A 188 14.70 2.98 21.59
CA VAL A 188 13.44 3.43 20.99
C VAL A 188 13.60 3.43 19.47
N ARG A 189 12.64 2.78 18.79
CA ARG A 189 12.57 2.72 17.32
C ARG A 189 11.20 3.12 16.83
N SER A 190 11.14 3.65 15.61
CA SER A 190 9.88 3.82 14.87
C SER A 190 9.57 2.50 14.18
N MET A 191 8.52 1.84 14.69
CA MET A 191 8.06 0.53 14.21
C MET A 191 6.76 0.69 13.41
#